data_bc98ed67046f2b2797b376bdf6de776b
#
_entry.id   bc98ed67046f2b2797b376bdf6de776b
#
_cell.length_a   1.000
_cell.length_b   1.000
_cell.length_c   1.000
_cell.angle_alpha   90.00
_cell.angle_beta   90.00
_cell.angle_gamma   90.00
#
_symmetry.space_group_name_H-M   'P 1'
#
loop_
_entity.id
_entity.type
_entity.pdbx_description
1 polymer ?
#
loop_
_entity_poly.entity_id
_entity_poly.type
_entity_poly.pdbx_seq_one_letter_code
_entity_poly.pdbx_strand_id
1 'polypeptide(L)'
;MLQKEVLNSKALNFKGLNLKGIEDTVLATIINKKVYDVESLKPNGERSAPLVSLEKALSNQDGRNFILECKRSSPTLGDFCKDFDLDKILACYENKASAISVLCEEHFFKGSIEFLKYVKARTTLPVICKDFIICKAQIDNAYIAGADAILLMLSVLTKDTYKELLNYAHQKGLDVLTEVDTYEDAIFAKELNLKIVGINNRDLRTLKVDLNNARSLAKLFSKDTLVVSESGIHTHNDLLSLKGIRNFLIGSSLTGSEDIEFQANTMLYGTNKVCGITTKDALQAVINNHAALAGFIFCEKSPRNLSVDKAKELSALAHGKIKTVGVFVDESIEKMVAIANDVGLDFLQLHGNETVQTIETLHKLLPQVKIIKAFNIEGPKDFEKLHDYEALCEYFILDSKSPGSGTSFDWGKIPANINKDKILLSGGIGLDNVEKALEYEFIGLDLNSKLETVKGIKDANKINKIFNIIHNY
;
A
#
# COMPACT_ATOMS: atom_id res chain seq x y z
N MET A 1 -9.06 5.37 -23.63
CA MET A 1 -9.10 6.78 -23.19
C MET A 1 -10.54 7.26 -23.31
N LEU A 2 -11.11 7.79 -22.21
CA LEU A 2 -12.43 8.44 -22.26
C LEU A 2 -12.38 9.64 -23.20
N GLN A 3 -13.39 9.77 -24.06
CA GLN A 3 -13.60 11.01 -24.82
C GLN A 3 -13.85 12.14 -23.84
N LYS A 4 -13.10 13.23 -23.98
CA LYS A 4 -13.34 14.46 -23.22
C LYS A 4 -14.56 15.15 -23.80
N GLU A 5 -15.52 15.50 -22.94
CA GLU A 5 -16.69 16.28 -23.31
C GLU A 5 -16.56 17.71 -22.81
N VAL A 6 -17.02 18.65 -23.61
CA VAL A 6 -17.19 20.05 -23.19
C VAL A 6 -18.33 20.13 -22.18
N LEU A 7 -18.25 21.06 -21.23
CA LEU A 7 -19.35 21.33 -20.30
C LEU A 7 -20.64 21.63 -21.04
N ASN A 8 -21.68 20.86 -20.77
CA ASN A 8 -22.97 21.03 -21.38
C ASN A 8 -23.79 22.18 -20.71
N SER A 9 -24.84 22.64 -21.37
CA SER A 9 -25.68 23.73 -20.86
C SER A 9 -26.25 23.48 -19.46
N LYS A 10 -26.48 22.22 -19.09
CA LYS A 10 -27.01 21.84 -17.79
C LYS A 10 -25.99 22.02 -16.70
N ALA A 11 -24.72 21.55 -16.90
CA ALA A 11 -23.63 21.77 -15.97
C ALA A 11 -23.28 23.25 -15.82
N LEU A 12 -23.28 24.01 -16.95
CA LEU A 12 -23.05 25.46 -16.94
C LEU A 12 -24.09 26.23 -16.13
N ASN A 13 -25.33 25.76 -16.11
CA ASN A 13 -26.45 26.38 -15.38
C ASN A 13 -26.61 25.80 -13.95
N PHE A 14 -25.86 24.78 -13.57
CA PHE A 14 -25.96 24.18 -12.23
C PHE A 14 -25.30 25.09 -11.20
N LYS A 15 -26.12 25.59 -10.29
CA LYS A 15 -25.67 26.57 -9.28
C LYS A 15 -24.69 25.92 -8.30
N GLY A 16 -23.55 26.57 -8.08
CA GLY A 16 -22.60 26.17 -7.03
C GLY A 16 -21.39 25.38 -7.52
N LEU A 17 -21.25 25.15 -8.84
CA LEU A 17 -20.06 24.53 -9.41
C LEU A 17 -18.95 25.54 -9.69
N ASN A 18 -17.72 25.13 -9.42
CA ASN A 18 -16.51 25.81 -9.89
C ASN A 18 -16.10 25.19 -11.24
N LEU A 19 -16.41 25.89 -12.34
CA LEU A 19 -16.20 25.39 -13.69
C LEU A 19 -14.89 25.88 -14.31
N LYS A 20 -14.20 26.81 -13.65
CA LYS A 20 -12.97 27.41 -14.16
C LYS A 20 -11.83 26.38 -14.24
N GLY A 21 -11.29 26.21 -15.45
CA GLY A 21 -10.14 25.34 -15.71
C GLY A 21 -10.48 23.85 -15.81
N ILE A 22 -11.78 23.48 -15.79
CA ILE A 22 -12.21 22.10 -16.02
C ILE A 22 -12.88 21.89 -17.40
N GLU A 23 -13.06 22.95 -18.15
CA GLU A 23 -13.55 22.91 -19.52
C GLU A 23 -12.68 21.95 -20.35
N ASP A 24 -13.19 21.17 -21.21
CA ASP A 24 -12.48 20.20 -22.06
C ASP A 24 -11.63 19.16 -21.28
N THR A 25 -12.04 18.81 -20.07
CA THR A 25 -11.32 17.83 -19.24
C THR A 25 -12.15 16.56 -18.99
N VAL A 26 -11.51 15.50 -18.50
CA VAL A 26 -12.22 14.30 -18.00
C VAL A 26 -13.13 14.69 -16.83
N LEU A 27 -12.73 15.64 -16.00
CA LEU A 27 -13.54 16.14 -14.91
C LEU A 27 -14.84 16.79 -15.40
N ALA A 28 -14.79 17.57 -16.50
CA ALA A 28 -16.00 18.11 -17.13
C ALA A 28 -16.97 17.01 -17.56
N THR A 29 -16.45 15.93 -18.16
CA THR A 29 -17.27 14.77 -18.56
C THR A 29 -17.98 14.15 -17.37
N ILE A 30 -17.26 13.98 -16.24
CA ILE A 30 -17.81 13.44 -14.99
C ILE A 30 -18.91 14.38 -14.44
N ILE A 31 -18.64 15.67 -14.36
CA ILE A 31 -19.59 16.66 -13.83
C ILE A 31 -20.83 16.78 -14.72
N ASN A 32 -20.68 16.75 -16.04
CA ASN A 32 -21.82 16.69 -16.95
C ASN A 32 -22.78 15.56 -16.59
N LYS A 33 -22.24 14.38 -16.32
CA LYS A 33 -23.05 13.21 -15.96
C LYS A 33 -23.64 13.34 -14.56
N LYS A 34 -22.83 13.76 -13.59
CA LYS A 34 -23.25 13.91 -12.18
C LYS A 34 -24.44 14.87 -12.01
N VAL A 35 -24.48 15.97 -12.77
CA VAL A 35 -25.60 16.93 -12.73
C VAL A 35 -26.93 16.27 -13.14
N TYR A 36 -26.93 15.32 -14.06
CA TYR A 36 -28.14 14.57 -14.40
C TYR A 36 -28.52 13.56 -13.30
N ASP A 37 -27.52 12.87 -12.73
CA ASP A 37 -27.77 11.84 -11.73
C ASP A 37 -28.45 12.41 -10.48
N VAL A 38 -28.01 13.59 -10.01
CA VAL A 38 -28.52 14.20 -8.77
C VAL A 38 -29.97 14.71 -8.89
N GLU A 39 -30.50 14.95 -10.09
CA GLU A 39 -31.90 15.38 -10.26
C GLU A 39 -32.90 14.29 -9.92
N SER A 40 -32.56 13.04 -10.21
CA SER A 40 -33.40 11.88 -9.91
C SER A 40 -33.17 11.36 -8.48
N LEU A 41 -32.12 11.84 -7.80
CA LEU A 41 -31.73 11.34 -6.49
C LEU A 41 -32.74 11.78 -5.41
N LYS A 42 -33.43 10.82 -4.82
CA LYS A 42 -34.38 11.03 -3.72
C LYS A 42 -33.98 10.12 -2.55
N PRO A 43 -33.08 10.56 -1.69
CA PRO A 43 -32.68 9.80 -0.50
C PRO A 43 -33.90 9.44 0.33
N ASN A 44 -34.01 8.17 0.70
CA ASN A 44 -35.10 7.67 1.53
C ASN A 44 -34.59 6.62 2.51
N GLY A 45 -35.02 6.68 3.74
CA GLY A 45 -34.62 5.78 4.82
C GLY A 45 -33.90 6.48 5.95
N GLU A 46 -33.50 5.68 6.92
CA GLU A 46 -32.74 6.13 8.10
C GLU A 46 -31.40 5.43 8.16
N ARG A 47 -30.39 6.09 8.73
CA ARG A 47 -29.12 5.48 9.02
C ARG A 47 -29.27 4.45 10.15
N SER A 48 -28.82 3.22 9.95
CA SER A 48 -28.83 2.14 10.94
C SER A 48 -27.48 1.95 11.65
N ALA A 49 -26.38 2.25 10.98
CA ALA A 49 -25.03 2.05 11.52
C ALA A 49 -24.59 3.24 12.40
N PRO A 50 -23.89 3.01 13.53
CA PRO A 50 -23.30 4.11 14.32
C PRO A 50 -22.25 4.87 13.51
N LEU A 51 -22.09 6.17 13.83
CA LEU A 51 -21.00 6.97 13.27
C LEU A 51 -19.66 6.59 13.91
N VAL A 52 -18.62 6.51 13.08
CA VAL A 52 -17.24 6.28 13.48
C VAL A 52 -16.37 7.41 12.96
N SER A 53 -15.64 8.09 13.83
CA SER A 53 -14.88 9.28 13.44
C SER A 53 -13.65 8.94 12.61
N LEU A 54 -13.60 9.51 11.41
CA LEU A 54 -12.42 9.50 10.55
C LEU A 54 -11.29 10.35 11.15
N GLU A 55 -11.62 11.52 11.74
CA GLU A 55 -10.66 12.40 12.42
C GLU A 55 -9.91 11.61 13.51
N LYS A 56 -10.64 10.90 14.36
CA LYS A 56 -10.02 10.09 15.42
C LYS A 56 -9.13 8.97 14.85
N ALA A 57 -9.58 8.29 13.81
CA ALA A 57 -8.82 7.20 13.20
C ALA A 57 -7.50 7.67 12.57
N LEU A 58 -7.49 8.87 11.97
CA LEU A 58 -6.30 9.47 11.36
C LEU A 58 -5.40 10.23 12.35
N SER A 59 -5.86 10.46 13.59
CA SER A 59 -5.08 11.14 14.64
C SER A 59 -4.07 10.23 15.34
N ASN A 60 -4.03 8.94 15.02
CA ASN A 60 -3.05 8.03 15.60
C ASN A 60 -1.64 8.49 15.24
N GLN A 61 -0.78 8.62 16.25
CA GLN A 61 0.61 9.06 16.11
C GLN A 61 1.60 7.88 16.06
N ASP A 62 1.11 6.67 16.28
CA ASP A 62 1.92 5.45 16.24
C ASP A 62 1.96 4.91 14.79
N GLY A 63 2.89 5.43 13.98
CA GLY A 63 3.08 5.01 12.60
C GLY A 63 2.31 5.82 11.56
N ARG A 64 2.09 5.20 10.40
CA ARG A 64 1.33 5.76 9.28
C ARG A 64 -0.12 5.29 9.35
N ASN A 65 -1.03 6.12 8.90
CA ASN A 65 -2.45 5.80 8.80
C ASN A 65 -2.82 5.62 7.32
N PHE A 66 -3.52 4.55 7.02
CA PHE A 66 -3.89 4.20 5.65
C PHE A 66 -5.41 4.21 5.47
N ILE A 67 -5.88 5.05 4.56
CA ILE A 67 -7.22 4.96 4.00
C ILE A 67 -7.11 4.05 2.78
N LEU A 68 -7.61 2.82 2.87
CA LEU A 68 -7.52 1.86 1.80
C LEU A 68 -8.81 1.87 0.97
N GLU A 69 -8.67 1.98 -0.36
CA GLU A 69 -9.78 2.28 -1.24
C GLU A 69 -10.29 1.04 -1.98
N CYS A 70 -11.59 0.79 -1.92
CA CYS A 70 -12.30 -0.20 -2.74
C CYS A 70 -12.66 0.45 -4.08
N LYS A 71 -11.89 0.11 -5.13
CA LYS A 71 -12.04 0.66 -6.48
C LYS A 71 -11.75 -0.37 -7.55
N ARG A 72 -12.65 -0.49 -8.54
CA ARG A 72 -12.51 -1.44 -9.65
C ARG A 72 -12.14 -0.82 -10.99
N SER A 73 -12.43 0.45 -11.16
CA SER A 73 -12.24 1.16 -12.43
C SER A 73 -11.79 2.59 -12.19
N SER A 74 -11.16 3.21 -13.17
CA SER A 74 -10.86 4.64 -13.17
C SER A 74 -10.81 5.19 -14.60
N PRO A 75 -10.99 6.51 -14.81
CA PRO A 75 -10.90 7.13 -16.13
C PRO A 75 -9.57 6.90 -16.84
N THR A 76 -8.47 6.71 -16.10
CA THR A 76 -7.13 6.54 -16.65
C THR A 76 -6.76 5.09 -16.95
N LEU A 77 -7.19 4.16 -16.12
CA LEU A 77 -6.82 2.74 -16.21
C LEU A 77 -7.93 1.87 -16.81
N GLY A 78 -9.14 2.42 -16.96
CA GLY A 78 -10.33 1.66 -17.33
C GLY A 78 -10.71 0.67 -16.23
N ASP A 79 -11.24 -0.47 -16.62
CA ASP A 79 -11.65 -1.57 -15.73
C ASP A 79 -10.43 -2.45 -15.44
N PHE A 80 -9.68 -2.13 -14.40
CA PHE A 80 -8.40 -2.77 -14.08
C PHE A 80 -8.54 -3.92 -13.05
N CYS A 81 -9.57 -3.91 -12.21
CA CYS A 81 -9.83 -4.97 -11.25
C CYS A 81 -10.92 -5.91 -11.79
N LYS A 82 -10.48 -6.98 -12.47
CA LYS A 82 -11.41 -7.93 -13.14
C LYS A 82 -12.19 -8.77 -12.12
N ASP A 83 -11.56 -9.17 -11.04
CA ASP A 83 -12.15 -9.95 -9.95
C ASP A 83 -12.37 -9.03 -8.73
N PHE A 84 -13.36 -8.13 -8.85
CA PHE A 84 -13.69 -7.18 -7.79
C PHE A 84 -14.54 -7.86 -6.72
N ASP A 85 -13.88 -8.50 -5.78
CA ASP A 85 -14.47 -9.18 -4.64
C ASP A 85 -14.25 -8.36 -3.36
N LEU A 86 -15.33 -7.74 -2.86
CA LEU A 86 -15.27 -6.90 -1.66
C LEU A 86 -14.90 -7.69 -0.40
N ASP A 87 -15.28 -8.95 -0.28
CA ASP A 87 -14.94 -9.76 0.90
C ASP A 87 -13.44 -10.05 0.95
N LYS A 88 -12.82 -10.39 -0.19
CA LYS A 88 -11.37 -10.56 -0.28
C LYS A 88 -10.62 -9.25 0.01
N ILE A 89 -11.09 -8.13 -0.56
CA ILE A 89 -10.50 -6.81 -0.34
C ILE A 89 -10.57 -6.43 1.14
N LEU A 90 -11.74 -6.57 1.77
CA LEU A 90 -11.93 -6.25 3.18
C LEU A 90 -11.10 -7.14 4.11
N ALA A 91 -11.01 -8.43 3.83
CA ALA A 91 -10.16 -9.35 4.60
C ALA A 91 -8.68 -8.93 4.58
N CYS A 92 -8.18 -8.44 3.43
CA CYS A 92 -6.84 -7.88 3.32
C CYS A 92 -6.70 -6.56 4.09
N TYR A 93 -7.73 -5.69 4.09
CA TYR A 93 -7.69 -4.36 4.70
C TYR A 93 -7.86 -4.35 6.22
N GLU A 94 -8.52 -5.37 6.80
CA GLU A 94 -9.01 -5.40 8.19
C GLU A 94 -7.97 -4.98 9.24
N ASN A 95 -6.73 -5.47 9.12
CA ASN A 95 -5.65 -5.20 10.09
C ASN A 95 -4.60 -4.19 9.57
N LYS A 96 -4.87 -3.52 8.46
CA LYS A 96 -3.94 -2.60 7.80
C LYS A 96 -4.52 -1.20 7.66
N ALA A 97 -5.84 -1.11 7.46
CA ALA A 97 -6.51 0.16 7.24
C ALA A 97 -6.84 0.89 8.55
N SER A 98 -6.69 2.21 8.56
CA SER A 98 -7.27 3.10 9.57
C SER A 98 -8.69 3.53 9.17
N ALA A 99 -8.99 3.54 7.87
CA ALA A 99 -10.31 3.84 7.30
C ALA A 99 -10.45 3.16 5.92
N ILE A 100 -11.67 2.99 5.45
CA ILE A 100 -11.97 2.44 4.13
C ILE A 100 -12.64 3.50 3.27
N SER A 101 -12.10 3.74 2.08
CA SER A 101 -12.71 4.58 1.06
C SER A 101 -13.46 3.70 0.05
N VAL A 102 -14.71 4.05 -0.25
CA VAL A 102 -15.53 3.30 -1.22
C VAL A 102 -15.93 4.21 -2.36
N LEU A 103 -15.53 3.85 -3.59
CA LEU A 103 -15.98 4.56 -4.78
C LEU A 103 -17.47 4.36 -4.97
N CYS A 104 -18.21 5.48 -4.99
CA CYS A 104 -19.66 5.50 -5.21
C CYS A 104 -20.06 6.10 -6.58
N GLU A 105 -19.10 6.66 -7.34
CA GLU A 105 -19.34 7.15 -8.69
C GLU A 105 -19.54 5.97 -9.65
N GLU A 106 -20.72 5.92 -10.33
CA GLU A 106 -21.20 4.73 -11.06
C GLU A 106 -20.66 4.62 -12.48
N HIS A 107 -20.45 5.74 -13.19
CA HIS A 107 -20.21 5.74 -14.62
C HIS A 107 -18.76 5.52 -15.01
N PHE A 108 -17.85 6.22 -14.35
CA PHE A 108 -16.42 6.27 -14.70
C PHE A 108 -15.56 5.40 -13.79
N PHE A 109 -15.97 5.27 -12.54
CA PHE A 109 -15.28 4.42 -11.54
C PHE A 109 -15.99 3.09 -11.30
N LYS A 110 -17.18 2.91 -11.91
CA LYS A 110 -18.04 1.72 -11.73
C LYS A 110 -18.30 1.39 -10.26
N GLY A 111 -18.36 2.45 -9.44
CA GLY A 111 -18.70 2.37 -8.03
C GLY A 111 -20.19 2.19 -7.78
N SER A 112 -20.59 2.17 -6.52
CA SER A 112 -22.00 2.14 -6.14
C SER A 112 -22.18 2.50 -4.68
N ILE A 113 -23.28 3.16 -4.36
CA ILE A 113 -23.71 3.39 -2.97
C ILE A 113 -24.02 2.07 -2.26
N GLU A 114 -24.41 1.04 -2.99
CA GLU A 114 -24.64 -0.30 -2.44
C GLU A 114 -23.32 -0.97 -2.00
N PHE A 115 -22.20 -0.67 -2.66
CA PHE A 115 -20.88 -1.11 -2.19
C PHE A 115 -20.54 -0.48 -0.84
N LEU A 116 -20.88 0.79 -0.65
CA LEU A 116 -20.66 1.47 0.63
C LEU A 116 -21.49 0.83 1.76
N LYS A 117 -22.77 0.54 1.52
CA LYS A 117 -23.63 -0.18 2.47
C LYS A 117 -23.05 -1.56 2.81
N TYR A 118 -22.60 -2.27 1.78
CA TYR A 118 -22.00 -3.60 1.92
C TYR A 118 -20.76 -3.58 2.80
N VAL A 119 -19.85 -2.62 2.53
CA VAL A 119 -18.61 -2.42 3.28
C VAL A 119 -18.92 -2.02 4.72
N LYS A 120 -19.81 -1.04 4.93
CA LYS A 120 -20.15 -0.56 6.28
C LYS A 120 -20.74 -1.65 7.17
N ALA A 121 -21.49 -2.56 6.60
CA ALA A 121 -22.05 -3.70 7.36
C ALA A 121 -20.99 -4.73 7.80
N ARG A 122 -19.76 -4.65 7.28
CA ARG A 122 -18.69 -5.66 7.48
C ARG A 122 -17.44 -5.11 8.15
N THR A 123 -17.40 -3.82 8.47
CA THR A 123 -16.24 -3.22 9.13
C THR A 123 -16.66 -2.35 10.30
N THR A 124 -15.79 -2.27 11.31
CA THR A 124 -15.90 -1.32 12.41
C THR A 124 -15.12 -0.02 12.16
N LEU A 125 -14.34 0.02 11.07
CA LEU A 125 -13.57 1.19 10.66
C LEU A 125 -14.48 2.29 10.10
N PRO A 126 -14.05 3.56 10.13
CA PRO A 126 -14.76 4.62 9.43
C PRO A 126 -14.75 4.39 7.92
N VAL A 127 -15.91 4.62 7.28
CA VAL A 127 -16.10 4.44 5.85
C VAL A 127 -16.37 5.79 5.17
N ILE A 128 -15.58 6.08 4.13
CA ILE A 128 -15.67 7.31 3.33
C ILE A 128 -16.48 7.04 2.06
N CYS A 129 -17.52 7.84 1.81
CA CYS A 129 -18.18 7.91 0.51
C CYS A 129 -17.32 8.74 -0.45
N LYS A 130 -16.65 8.08 -1.39
CA LYS A 130 -15.80 8.72 -2.41
C LYS A 130 -16.63 8.93 -3.68
N ASP A 131 -17.20 10.11 -3.82
CA ASP A 131 -18.03 10.54 -4.96
C ASP A 131 -17.84 12.04 -5.21
N PHE A 132 -18.26 12.52 -6.39
CA PHE A 132 -18.31 13.93 -6.75
C PHE A 132 -19.59 14.54 -6.16
N ILE A 133 -19.50 15.00 -4.91
CA ILE A 133 -20.65 15.54 -4.17
C ILE A 133 -20.84 17.01 -4.54
N ILE A 134 -22.00 17.35 -5.11
CA ILE A 134 -22.39 18.68 -5.58
C ILE A 134 -23.68 19.21 -4.95
N CYS A 135 -24.38 18.40 -4.16
CA CYS A 135 -25.62 18.82 -3.49
C CYS A 135 -25.89 18.03 -2.20
N LYS A 136 -26.80 18.58 -1.36
CA LYS A 136 -27.19 17.97 -0.07
C LYS A 136 -27.82 16.59 -0.19
N ALA A 137 -28.58 16.33 -1.26
CA ALA A 137 -29.22 15.02 -1.46
C ALA A 137 -28.18 13.88 -1.54
N GLN A 138 -26.99 14.14 -2.12
CA GLN A 138 -25.92 13.13 -2.12
C GLN A 138 -25.36 12.89 -0.70
N ILE A 139 -25.26 13.93 0.14
CA ILE A 139 -24.86 13.81 1.54
C ILE A 139 -25.88 12.98 2.31
N ASP A 140 -27.19 13.24 2.10
CA ASP A 140 -28.25 12.43 2.72
C ASP A 140 -28.16 10.96 2.30
N ASN A 141 -27.95 10.71 1.01
CA ASN A 141 -27.82 9.35 0.49
C ASN A 141 -26.61 8.62 1.08
N ALA A 142 -25.44 9.28 1.14
CA ALA A 142 -24.23 8.76 1.76
C ALA A 142 -24.43 8.46 3.26
N TYR A 143 -25.07 9.40 4.00
CA TYR A 143 -25.38 9.25 5.42
C TYR A 143 -26.28 8.04 5.67
N ILE A 144 -27.39 7.92 4.94
CA ILE A 144 -28.34 6.79 5.04
C ILE A 144 -27.65 5.48 4.68
N ALA A 145 -26.77 5.49 3.69
CA ALA A 145 -25.98 4.32 3.30
C ALA A 145 -24.92 3.88 4.32
N GLY A 146 -24.66 4.72 5.35
CA GLY A 146 -23.75 4.39 6.44
C GLY A 146 -22.34 5.01 6.31
N ALA A 147 -22.13 5.99 5.41
CA ALA A 147 -20.87 6.73 5.36
C ALA A 147 -20.59 7.43 6.71
N ASP A 148 -19.34 7.39 7.14
CA ASP A 148 -18.86 8.12 8.32
C ASP A 148 -18.19 9.44 7.93
N ALA A 149 -17.71 9.49 6.71
CA ALA A 149 -17.15 10.67 6.09
C ALA A 149 -17.51 10.76 4.62
N ILE A 150 -17.41 11.95 4.06
CA ILE A 150 -17.61 12.24 2.64
C ILE A 150 -16.42 12.98 2.06
N LEU A 151 -16.29 12.93 0.73
CA LEU A 151 -15.37 13.76 -0.02
C LEU A 151 -16.04 15.07 -0.44
N LEU A 152 -15.39 16.21 -0.20
CA LEU A 152 -15.73 17.49 -0.85
C LEU A 152 -14.50 18.04 -1.58
N MET A 153 -14.66 18.40 -2.85
CA MET A 153 -13.59 18.81 -3.74
C MET A 153 -13.65 20.32 -4.02
N LEU A 154 -12.61 21.07 -3.68
CA LEU A 154 -12.55 22.51 -3.98
C LEU A 154 -12.36 22.78 -5.48
N SER A 155 -11.79 21.83 -6.22
CA SER A 155 -11.70 21.90 -7.69
C SER A 155 -13.06 21.82 -8.41
N VAL A 156 -14.12 21.39 -7.73
CA VAL A 156 -15.46 21.19 -8.31
C VAL A 156 -16.47 22.21 -7.79
N LEU A 157 -16.35 22.63 -6.53
CA LEU A 157 -17.33 23.46 -5.84
C LEU A 157 -16.91 24.93 -5.79
N THR A 158 -17.90 25.84 -5.87
CA THR A 158 -17.63 27.23 -5.46
C THR A 158 -17.39 27.28 -3.95
N LYS A 159 -16.63 28.28 -3.48
CA LYS A 159 -16.32 28.46 -2.05
C LYS A 159 -17.56 28.53 -1.17
N ASP A 160 -18.63 29.16 -1.64
CA ASP A 160 -19.89 29.28 -0.88
C ASP A 160 -20.64 27.96 -0.81
N THR A 161 -20.75 27.24 -1.92
CA THR A 161 -21.38 25.91 -1.95
C THR A 161 -20.57 24.92 -1.12
N TYR A 162 -19.25 24.98 -1.20
CA TYR A 162 -18.37 24.15 -0.35
C TYR A 162 -18.69 24.37 1.13
N LYS A 163 -18.74 25.63 1.61
CA LYS A 163 -19.06 25.95 3.01
C LYS A 163 -20.46 25.46 3.40
N GLU A 164 -21.44 25.61 2.51
CA GLU A 164 -22.81 25.12 2.75
C GLU A 164 -22.83 23.60 2.92
N LEU A 165 -22.18 22.85 2.03
CA LEU A 165 -22.16 21.39 2.08
C LEU A 165 -21.31 20.87 3.25
N LEU A 166 -20.19 21.53 3.58
CA LEU A 166 -19.38 21.22 4.75
C LEU A 166 -20.21 21.34 6.04
N ASN A 167 -20.90 22.48 6.24
CA ASN A 167 -21.75 22.70 7.41
C ASN A 167 -22.89 21.68 7.48
N TYR A 168 -23.48 21.34 6.33
CA TYR A 168 -24.55 20.34 6.27
C TYR A 168 -24.07 18.93 6.63
N ALA A 169 -22.88 18.54 6.17
CA ALA A 169 -22.27 17.27 6.53
C ALA A 169 -21.98 17.20 8.04
N HIS A 170 -21.40 18.26 8.62
CA HIS A 170 -21.13 18.34 10.05
C HIS A 170 -22.40 18.30 10.91
N GLN A 171 -23.52 18.93 10.46
CA GLN A 171 -24.82 18.83 11.16
C GLN A 171 -25.35 17.39 11.23
N LYS A 172 -24.94 16.53 10.28
CA LYS A 172 -25.26 15.10 10.30
C LYS A 172 -24.24 14.27 11.09
N GLY A 173 -23.19 14.88 11.60
CA GLY A 173 -22.09 14.21 12.31
C GLY A 173 -21.10 13.50 11.39
N LEU A 174 -21.11 13.79 10.08
CA LEU A 174 -20.15 13.26 9.13
C LEU A 174 -18.84 14.05 9.21
N ASP A 175 -17.71 13.34 9.19
CA ASP A 175 -16.41 13.95 8.90
C ASP A 175 -16.31 14.28 7.40
N VAL A 176 -15.44 15.23 7.04
CA VAL A 176 -15.25 15.65 5.66
C VAL A 176 -13.76 15.57 5.29
N LEU A 177 -13.44 14.74 4.30
CA LEU A 177 -12.16 14.77 3.61
C LEU A 177 -12.24 15.87 2.54
N THR A 178 -11.56 16.98 2.77
CA THR A 178 -11.54 18.10 1.82
C THR A 178 -10.39 17.93 0.86
N GLU A 179 -10.68 17.66 -0.41
CA GLU A 179 -9.65 17.50 -1.44
C GLU A 179 -9.22 18.84 -2.02
N VAL A 180 -7.90 19.06 -2.04
CA VAL A 180 -7.22 20.20 -2.65
C VAL A 180 -6.17 19.69 -3.66
N ASP A 181 -6.01 20.38 -4.78
CA ASP A 181 -4.99 20.08 -5.80
C ASP A 181 -4.13 21.32 -6.16
N THR A 182 -4.56 22.52 -5.77
CA THR A 182 -3.87 23.78 -6.03
C THR A 182 -3.42 24.48 -4.76
N TYR A 183 -2.48 25.44 -4.91
CA TYR A 183 -2.05 26.31 -3.82
C TYR A 183 -3.20 27.17 -3.28
N GLU A 184 -4.05 27.70 -4.17
CA GLU A 184 -5.20 28.54 -3.83
C GLU A 184 -6.24 27.77 -3.00
N ASP A 185 -6.50 26.52 -3.35
CA ASP A 185 -7.41 25.66 -2.60
C ASP A 185 -6.84 25.31 -1.23
N ALA A 186 -5.52 25.04 -1.16
CA ALA A 186 -4.84 24.77 0.10
C ALA A 186 -4.86 25.99 1.04
N ILE A 187 -4.68 27.21 0.53
CA ILE A 187 -4.81 28.45 1.31
C ILE A 187 -6.25 28.60 1.82
N PHE A 188 -7.25 28.38 0.98
CA PHE A 188 -8.65 28.46 1.40
C PHE A 188 -8.99 27.41 2.47
N ALA A 189 -8.54 26.19 2.32
CA ALA A 189 -8.70 25.14 3.32
C ALA A 189 -8.04 25.50 4.66
N LYS A 190 -6.85 26.12 4.62
CA LYS A 190 -6.14 26.63 5.79
C LYS A 190 -6.91 27.76 6.49
N GLU A 191 -7.42 28.73 5.73
CA GLU A 191 -8.21 29.85 6.27
C GLU A 191 -9.47 29.38 7.01
N LEU A 192 -10.07 28.29 6.54
CA LEU A 192 -11.22 27.64 7.22
C LEU A 192 -10.81 26.78 8.41
N ASN A 193 -9.52 26.61 8.68
CA ASN A 193 -8.97 25.77 9.74
C ASN A 193 -9.54 24.34 9.71
N LEU A 194 -9.59 23.74 8.52
CA LEU A 194 -10.12 22.40 8.31
C LEU A 194 -9.28 21.34 9.04
N LYS A 195 -9.95 20.31 9.57
CA LYS A 195 -9.30 19.25 10.33
C LYS A 195 -8.68 18.18 9.46
N ILE A 196 -9.33 17.79 8.35
CA ILE A 196 -8.87 16.73 7.45
C ILE A 196 -8.77 17.33 6.04
N VAL A 197 -7.57 17.30 5.49
CA VAL A 197 -7.28 17.83 4.15
C VAL A 197 -6.59 16.76 3.31
N GLY A 198 -7.22 16.38 2.20
CA GLY A 198 -6.66 15.51 1.18
C GLY A 198 -5.89 16.33 0.15
N ILE A 199 -4.63 16.03 -0.06
CA ILE A 199 -3.83 16.64 -1.13
C ILE A 199 -3.75 15.64 -2.26
N ASN A 200 -4.42 15.94 -3.38
CA ASN A 200 -4.39 15.09 -4.55
C ASN A 200 -3.12 15.36 -5.37
N ASN A 201 -2.27 14.34 -5.50
CA ASN A 201 -1.08 14.38 -6.34
C ASN A 201 -1.41 14.26 -7.84
N ARG A 202 -2.66 13.91 -8.18
CA ARG A 202 -3.14 13.88 -9.55
C ARG A 202 -3.86 15.17 -9.88
N ASP A 203 -3.33 15.93 -10.82
CA ASP A 203 -4.08 17.02 -11.43
C ASP A 203 -5.23 16.45 -12.28
N LEU A 204 -6.46 16.68 -11.85
CA LEU A 204 -7.66 16.13 -12.53
C LEU A 204 -7.93 16.75 -13.90
N ARG A 205 -7.27 17.86 -14.24
CA ARG A 205 -7.36 18.51 -15.55
C ARG A 205 -6.44 17.85 -16.57
N THR A 206 -5.21 17.53 -16.16
CA THR A 206 -4.17 16.96 -17.03
C THR A 206 -3.98 15.46 -16.84
N LEU A 207 -4.47 14.90 -15.72
CA LEU A 207 -4.29 13.53 -15.24
C LEU A 207 -2.83 13.17 -14.90
N LYS A 208 -1.94 14.14 -14.88
CA LYS A 208 -0.53 13.95 -14.46
C LYS A 208 -0.46 13.77 -12.95
N VAL A 209 0.47 12.94 -12.51
CA VAL A 209 0.75 12.67 -11.10
C VAL A 209 2.10 13.27 -10.74
N ASP A 210 2.16 14.01 -9.63
CA ASP A 210 3.40 14.54 -9.05
C ASP A 210 3.33 14.53 -7.51
N LEU A 211 4.08 13.64 -6.88
CA LEU A 211 4.17 13.53 -5.41
C LEU A 211 4.75 14.79 -4.74
N ASN A 212 5.43 15.67 -5.49
CA ASN A 212 5.89 16.94 -4.96
C ASN A 212 4.73 17.88 -4.60
N ASN A 213 3.53 17.66 -5.16
CA ASN A 213 2.36 18.44 -4.80
C ASN A 213 2.05 18.28 -3.30
N ALA A 214 1.90 17.04 -2.82
CA ALA A 214 1.68 16.78 -1.40
C ALA A 214 2.82 17.33 -0.52
N ARG A 215 4.09 17.13 -0.91
CA ARG A 215 5.27 17.65 -0.17
C ARG A 215 5.25 19.16 -0.02
N SER A 216 4.78 19.88 -1.03
CA SER A 216 4.77 21.34 -1.07
C SER A 216 3.59 21.92 -0.31
N LEU A 217 2.39 21.42 -0.57
CA LEU A 217 1.15 21.92 0.02
C LEU A 217 1.01 21.55 1.49
N ALA A 218 1.49 20.39 1.91
CA ALA A 218 1.45 19.96 3.31
C ALA A 218 2.14 20.98 4.27
N LYS A 219 3.16 21.68 3.80
CA LYS A 219 3.89 22.71 4.58
C LYS A 219 3.02 23.93 4.94
N LEU A 220 1.91 24.12 4.27
CA LEU A 220 0.98 25.23 4.53
C LEU A 220 0.13 25.00 5.77
N PHE A 221 -0.07 23.74 6.15
CA PHE A 221 -0.95 23.34 7.23
C PHE A 221 -0.23 23.22 8.58
N SER A 222 -0.97 23.40 9.65
CA SER A 222 -0.47 23.21 11.02
C SER A 222 -0.35 21.72 11.34
N LYS A 223 0.34 21.40 12.42
CA LYS A 223 0.43 20.01 12.94
C LYS A 223 -0.92 19.44 13.41
N ASP A 224 -1.91 20.31 13.66
CA ASP A 224 -3.25 19.91 14.08
C ASP A 224 -4.16 19.56 12.89
N THR A 225 -3.70 19.80 11.67
CA THR A 225 -4.40 19.41 10.44
C THR A 225 -3.93 18.02 10.01
N LEU A 226 -4.87 17.11 9.86
CA LEU A 226 -4.63 15.76 9.35
C LEU A 226 -4.52 15.81 7.83
N VAL A 227 -3.28 15.94 7.34
CA VAL A 227 -3.00 15.95 5.89
C VAL A 227 -2.98 14.52 5.40
N VAL A 228 -3.78 14.23 4.38
CA VAL A 228 -3.85 12.95 3.66
C VAL A 228 -3.23 13.13 2.27
N SER A 229 -2.22 12.35 1.91
CA SER A 229 -1.71 12.31 0.53
C SER A 229 -2.51 11.31 -0.30
N GLU A 230 -3.06 11.78 -1.43
CA GLU A 230 -3.91 10.98 -2.31
C GLU A 230 -3.28 10.84 -3.70
N SER A 231 -3.48 9.71 -4.35
CA SER A 231 -2.98 9.39 -5.71
C SER A 231 -1.46 9.28 -5.84
N GLY A 232 -1.02 8.44 -6.77
CA GLY A 232 0.39 8.35 -7.17
C GLY A 232 1.28 7.51 -6.28
N ILE A 233 0.75 6.85 -5.27
CA ILE A 233 1.51 5.94 -4.40
C ILE A 233 1.41 4.54 -5.01
N HIS A 234 2.54 4.01 -5.48
CA HIS A 234 2.65 2.71 -6.14
C HIS A 234 3.64 1.77 -5.47
N THR A 235 4.61 2.32 -4.74
CA THR A 235 5.69 1.59 -4.08
C THR A 235 5.86 2.05 -2.64
N HIS A 236 6.58 1.26 -1.83
CA HIS A 236 6.97 1.67 -0.49
C HIS A 236 7.85 2.93 -0.51
N ASN A 237 8.72 3.05 -1.51
CA ASN A 237 9.59 4.22 -1.66
C ASN A 237 8.81 5.51 -1.94
N ASP A 238 7.64 5.43 -2.58
CA ASP A 238 6.75 6.59 -2.71
C ASP A 238 6.29 7.09 -1.33
N LEU A 239 5.90 6.18 -0.43
CA LEU A 239 5.55 6.52 0.96
C LEU A 239 6.73 7.14 1.71
N LEU A 240 7.92 6.52 1.65
CA LEU A 240 9.13 7.03 2.27
C LEU A 240 9.51 8.41 1.74
N SER A 241 9.22 8.69 0.48
CA SER A 241 9.49 9.97 -0.15
C SER A 241 8.63 11.12 0.39
N LEU A 242 7.47 10.82 0.96
CA LEU A 242 6.50 11.80 1.50
C LEU A 242 6.75 12.10 2.99
N LYS A 243 8.00 12.40 3.34
CA LYS A 243 8.44 12.70 4.72
C LYS A 243 7.58 13.78 5.36
N GLY A 244 7.13 13.51 6.59
CA GLY A 244 6.29 14.44 7.38
C GLY A 244 4.78 14.30 7.15
N ILE A 245 4.35 13.53 6.13
CA ILE A 245 2.95 13.13 5.95
C ILE A 245 2.77 11.75 6.56
N ARG A 246 1.70 11.57 7.33
CA ARG A 246 1.40 10.31 8.03
C ARG A 246 0.15 9.61 7.54
N ASN A 247 -0.74 10.31 6.83
CA ASN A 247 -1.99 9.74 6.37
C ASN A 247 -1.98 9.62 4.84
N PHE A 248 -2.39 8.48 4.32
CA PHE A 248 -2.31 8.14 2.90
C PHE A 248 -3.60 7.50 2.43
N LEU A 249 -4.10 7.90 1.25
CA LEU A 249 -5.19 7.24 0.57
C LEU A 249 -4.66 6.46 -0.63
N ILE A 250 -4.85 5.13 -0.61
CA ILE A 250 -4.27 4.20 -1.58
C ILE A 250 -5.39 3.31 -2.16
N GLY A 251 -5.47 3.21 -3.48
CA GLY A 251 -6.52 2.47 -4.17
C GLY A 251 -6.01 1.54 -5.27
N SER A 252 -5.90 2.04 -6.49
CA SER A 252 -5.68 1.22 -7.70
C SER A 252 -4.42 0.35 -7.69
N SER A 253 -3.39 0.77 -6.99
CA SER A 253 -2.16 0.00 -6.82
C SER A 253 -2.35 -1.26 -5.95
N LEU A 254 -3.40 -1.31 -5.13
CA LEU A 254 -3.76 -2.50 -4.34
C LEU A 254 -4.80 -3.34 -5.06
N THR A 255 -5.97 -2.76 -5.37
CA THR A 255 -7.11 -3.50 -5.94
C THR A 255 -6.86 -3.98 -7.37
N GLY A 256 -5.86 -3.44 -8.07
CA GLY A 256 -5.41 -3.92 -9.38
C GLY A 256 -4.39 -5.06 -9.34
N SER A 257 -3.92 -5.46 -8.17
CA SER A 257 -2.96 -6.56 -8.01
C SER A 257 -3.65 -7.93 -8.04
N GLU A 258 -3.02 -8.91 -8.66
CA GLU A 258 -3.45 -10.31 -8.60
C GLU A 258 -3.31 -10.89 -7.19
N ASP A 259 -2.33 -10.42 -6.42
CA ASP A 259 -2.10 -10.78 -5.02
C ASP A 259 -2.15 -9.52 -4.14
N ILE A 260 -3.36 -9.15 -3.73
CA ILE A 260 -3.61 -7.95 -2.95
C ILE A 260 -2.91 -7.99 -1.57
N GLU A 261 -2.79 -9.17 -0.95
CA GLU A 261 -2.15 -9.33 0.36
C GLU A 261 -0.64 -9.05 0.29
N PHE A 262 0.03 -9.67 -0.68
CA PHE A 262 1.46 -9.43 -0.91
C PHE A 262 1.73 -7.98 -1.31
N GLN A 263 0.91 -7.42 -2.20
CA GLN A 263 1.03 -6.04 -2.65
C GLN A 263 0.80 -5.05 -1.50
N ALA A 264 -0.18 -5.29 -0.63
CA ALA A 264 -0.42 -4.45 0.53
C ALA A 264 0.76 -4.50 1.51
N ASN A 265 1.24 -5.69 1.86
CA ASN A 265 2.37 -5.84 2.78
C ASN A 265 3.63 -5.16 2.24
N THR A 266 3.97 -5.35 0.97
CA THR A 266 5.17 -4.74 0.37
C THR A 266 5.04 -3.22 0.24
N MET A 267 3.88 -2.71 -0.14
CA MET A 267 3.67 -1.28 -0.31
C MET A 267 3.60 -0.54 1.02
N LEU A 268 2.81 -1.03 1.97
CA LEU A 268 2.56 -0.30 3.22
C LEU A 268 3.75 -0.39 4.18
N TYR A 269 4.42 -1.54 4.23
CA TYR A 269 5.43 -1.85 5.24
C TYR A 269 6.83 -2.16 4.70
N GLY A 270 6.97 -2.26 3.37
CA GLY A 270 8.21 -2.67 2.69
C GLY A 270 8.32 -4.19 2.50
N THR A 271 9.18 -4.60 1.58
CA THR A 271 9.40 -6.01 1.23
C THR A 271 10.27 -6.71 2.30
N ASN A 272 9.78 -6.73 3.54
CA ASN A 272 10.52 -7.32 4.65
C ASN A 272 10.41 -8.84 4.66
N LYS A 273 11.54 -9.50 4.90
CA LYS A 273 11.68 -10.95 4.96
C LYS A 273 12.18 -11.39 6.34
N VAL A 274 11.56 -12.43 6.90
CA VAL A 274 12.11 -13.13 8.07
C VAL A 274 12.57 -14.52 7.64
N CYS A 275 13.87 -14.76 7.73
CA CYS A 275 14.51 -15.98 7.26
C CYS A 275 14.70 -17.00 8.39
N GLY A 276 14.74 -18.30 8.06
CA GLY A 276 14.97 -19.38 9.01
C GLY A 276 13.79 -19.64 9.94
N ILE A 277 12.59 -19.65 9.39
CA ILE A 277 11.36 -20.02 10.08
C ILE A 277 11.31 -21.55 10.21
N THR A 278 11.19 -22.04 11.44
CA THR A 278 11.17 -23.49 11.74
C THR A 278 9.96 -23.94 12.55
N THR A 279 9.15 -23.00 13.06
CA THR A 279 7.98 -23.28 13.90
C THR A 279 6.74 -22.54 13.43
N LYS A 280 5.56 -23.07 13.78
CA LYS A 280 4.26 -22.43 13.49
C LYS A 280 4.12 -21.07 14.21
N ASP A 281 4.56 -20.98 15.46
CA ASP A 281 4.46 -19.76 16.25
C ASP A 281 5.32 -18.63 15.62
N ALA A 282 6.51 -18.97 15.13
CA ALA A 282 7.36 -18.02 14.42
C ALA A 282 6.68 -17.56 13.11
N LEU A 283 6.13 -18.48 12.34
CA LEU A 283 5.40 -18.16 11.11
C LEU A 283 4.19 -17.25 11.40
N GLN A 284 3.41 -17.58 12.42
CA GLN A 284 2.24 -16.76 12.80
C GLN A 284 2.65 -15.36 13.26
N ALA A 285 3.73 -15.24 14.03
CA ALA A 285 4.27 -13.94 14.44
C ALA A 285 4.69 -13.09 13.23
N VAL A 286 5.31 -13.71 12.22
CA VAL A 286 5.74 -13.04 10.99
C VAL A 286 4.53 -12.57 10.15
N ILE A 287 3.50 -13.42 10.03
CA ILE A 287 2.25 -13.08 9.35
C ILE A 287 1.54 -11.92 10.06
N ASN A 288 1.38 -12.00 11.39
CA ASN A 288 0.69 -10.98 12.18
C ASN A 288 1.37 -9.60 12.14
N ASN A 289 2.66 -9.57 11.80
CA ASN A 289 3.43 -8.34 11.62
C ASN A 289 3.58 -7.93 10.13
N HIS A 290 2.75 -8.47 9.26
CA HIS A 290 2.66 -8.06 7.84
C HIS A 290 4.00 -8.15 7.07
N ALA A 291 4.89 -9.06 7.46
CA ALA A 291 6.07 -9.33 6.65
C ALA A 291 5.64 -9.85 5.27
N ALA A 292 6.40 -9.49 4.23
CA ALA A 292 6.10 -9.91 2.88
C ALA A 292 6.56 -11.36 2.60
N LEU A 293 7.69 -11.78 3.22
CA LEU A 293 8.40 -13.01 2.88
C LEU A 293 8.79 -13.82 4.13
N ALA A 294 8.54 -15.14 4.11
CA ALA A 294 8.98 -16.11 5.12
C ALA A 294 9.99 -17.09 4.52
N GLY A 295 11.22 -17.12 5.04
CA GLY A 295 12.32 -17.94 4.52
C GLY A 295 12.44 -19.31 5.22
N PHE A 296 12.44 -20.40 4.42
CA PHE A 296 12.70 -21.79 4.80
C PHE A 296 14.07 -22.21 4.29
N ILE A 297 14.98 -22.60 5.15
CA ILE A 297 16.36 -22.91 4.77
C ILE A 297 16.52 -24.40 4.50
N PHE A 298 16.94 -24.76 3.29
CA PHE A 298 17.26 -26.12 2.84
C PHE A 298 18.78 -26.28 2.64
N CYS A 299 19.51 -26.16 3.74
CA CYS A 299 20.96 -26.34 3.77
C CYS A 299 21.33 -27.14 5.01
N GLU A 300 21.79 -28.37 4.85
CA GLU A 300 22.07 -29.31 5.96
C GLU A 300 23.09 -28.78 6.98
N LYS A 301 23.99 -27.92 6.53
CA LYS A 301 24.99 -27.28 7.42
C LYS A 301 24.39 -26.16 8.29
N SER A 302 23.17 -25.71 7.96
CA SER A 302 22.52 -24.66 8.72
C SER A 302 21.82 -25.20 9.96
N PRO A 303 21.97 -24.59 11.14
CA PRO A 303 21.18 -24.94 12.31
C PRO A 303 19.69 -24.63 12.17
N ARG A 304 19.32 -23.96 11.08
CA ARG A 304 17.95 -23.58 10.70
C ARG A 304 17.43 -24.43 9.55
N ASN A 305 18.14 -25.54 9.25
CA ASN A 305 17.72 -26.46 8.18
C ASN A 305 16.34 -27.03 8.47
N LEU A 306 15.48 -27.05 7.47
CA LEU A 306 14.10 -27.54 7.57
C LEU A 306 13.93 -28.77 6.69
N SER A 307 13.28 -29.80 7.22
CA SER A 307 12.88 -30.94 6.39
C SER A 307 11.75 -30.53 5.41
N VAL A 308 11.70 -31.20 4.27
CA VAL A 308 10.67 -30.94 3.25
C VAL A 308 9.26 -31.11 3.83
N ASP A 309 9.02 -32.14 4.62
CA ASP A 309 7.71 -32.38 5.25
C ASP A 309 7.30 -31.25 6.20
N LYS A 310 8.24 -30.73 6.99
CA LYS A 310 7.96 -29.62 7.88
C LYS A 310 7.75 -28.30 7.10
N ALA A 311 8.48 -28.13 6.01
CA ALA A 311 8.29 -26.99 5.11
C ALA A 311 6.90 -27.01 4.46
N LYS A 312 6.41 -28.19 4.02
CA LYS A 312 5.04 -28.35 3.49
C LYS A 312 3.97 -27.94 4.52
N GLU A 313 4.14 -28.39 5.77
CA GLU A 313 3.22 -28.02 6.84
C GLU A 313 3.16 -26.51 7.06
N LEU A 314 4.32 -25.84 7.08
CA LEU A 314 4.40 -24.40 7.27
C LEU A 314 3.92 -23.63 6.03
N SER A 315 4.24 -24.10 4.82
CA SER A 315 3.79 -23.50 3.57
C SER A 315 2.27 -23.53 3.44
N ALA A 316 1.62 -24.62 3.83
CA ALA A 316 0.16 -24.71 3.86
C ALA A 316 -0.49 -23.66 4.79
N LEU A 317 0.15 -23.34 5.93
CA LEU A 317 -0.31 -22.29 6.84
C LEU A 317 -0.02 -20.88 6.33
N ALA A 318 1.03 -20.72 5.52
CA ALA A 318 1.45 -19.45 4.90
C ALA A 318 0.56 -19.05 3.71
N HIS A 319 -0.05 -20.05 3.04
CA HIS A 319 -0.80 -19.86 1.80
C HIS A 319 -1.83 -18.73 1.89
N GLY A 320 -1.79 -17.79 0.93
CA GLY A 320 -2.67 -16.62 0.87
C GLY A 320 -2.42 -15.54 1.93
N LYS A 321 -1.41 -15.70 2.80
CA LYS A 321 -1.12 -14.75 3.89
C LYS A 321 0.28 -14.13 3.81
N ILE A 322 1.27 -14.91 3.33
CA ILE A 322 2.66 -14.48 3.20
C ILE A 322 3.33 -15.34 2.13
N LYS A 323 4.27 -14.77 1.38
CA LYS A 323 5.04 -15.52 0.37
C LYS A 323 6.16 -16.34 1.01
N THR A 324 6.33 -17.55 0.52
CA THR A 324 7.34 -18.51 1.01
C THR A 324 8.60 -18.47 0.15
N VAL A 325 9.76 -18.51 0.79
CA VAL A 325 11.07 -18.45 0.15
C VAL A 325 11.89 -19.67 0.55
N GLY A 326 12.22 -20.54 -0.39
CA GLY A 326 13.21 -21.62 -0.17
C GLY A 326 14.63 -21.09 -0.32
N VAL A 327 15.46 -21.25 0.70
CA VAL A 327 16.85 -20.77 0.70
C VAL A 327 17.80 -21.93 0.46
N PHE A 328 18.60 -21.83 -0.60
CA PHE A 328 19.55 -22.86 -1.05
C PHE A 328 20.97 -22.28 -1.15
N VAL A 329 21.98 -23.13 -1.01
CA VAL A 329 23.39 -22.79 -1.10
C VAL A 329 24.09 -23.85 -1.95
N ASP A 330 24.47 -23.49 -3.16
CA ASP A 330 25.15 -24.36 -4.13
C ASP A 330 24.48 -25.75 -4.30
N GLU A 331 23.15 -25.77 -4.29
CA GLU A 331 22.34 -26.98 -4.42
C GLU A 331 22.11 -27.35 -5.89
N SER A 332 21.85 -28.63 -6.20
CA SER A 332 21.51 -29.08 -7.55
C SER A 332 20.17 -28.52 -8.04
N ILE A 333 20.08 -28.26 -9.34
CA ILE A 333 18.85 -27.74 -9.97
C ILE A 333 17.68 -28.72 -9.73
N GLU A 334 17.94 -30.01 -9.91
CA GLU A 334 16.94 -31.07 -9.73
C GLU A 334 16.33 -31.07 -8.33
N LYS A 335 17.18 -30.91 -7.28
CA LYS A 335 16.73 -30.88 -5.91
C LYS A 335 15.98 -29.59 -5.58
N MET A 336 16.45 -28.43 -6.08
CA MET A 336 15.75 -27.15 -5.95
C MET A 336 14.34 -27.22 -6.57
N VAL A 337 14.24 -27.76 -7.80
CA VAL A 337 12.97 -27.93 -8.51
C VAL A 337 12.03 -28.89 -7.78
N ALA A 338 12.55 -30.02 -7.31
CA ALA A 338 11.74 -31.00 -6.57
C ALA A 338 11.17 -30.40 -5.27
N ILE A 339 12.00 -29.69 -4.48
CA ILE A 339 11.57 -29.04 -3.23
C ILE A 339 10.59 -27.91 -3.52
N ALA A 340 10.85 -27.08 -4.55
CA ALA A 340 9.97 -25.96 -4.90
C ALA A 340 8.54 -26.45 -5.23
N ASN A 341 8.44 -27.48 -6.06
CA ASN A 341 7.15 -28.06 -6.44
C ASN A 341 6.46 -28.77 -5.25
N ASP A 342 7.23 -29.50 -4.45
CA ASP A 342 6.70 -30.32 -3.36
C ASP A 342 6.20 -29.46 -2.18
N VAL A 343 6.88 -28.37 -1.90
CA VAL A 343 6.51 -27.41 -0.82
C VAL A 343 5.54 -26.32 -1.31
N GLY A 344 5.50 -26.06 -2.62
CA GLY A 344 4.74 -24.95 -3.20
C GLY A 344 5.38 -23.60 -2.88
N LEU A 345 6.69 -23.46 -3.14
CA LEU A 345 7.42 -22.22 -2.86
C LEU A 345 7.08 -21.12 -3.86
N ASP A 346 6.93 -19.88 -3.39
CA ASP A 346 6.75 -18.69 -4.24
C ASP A 346 8.09 -18.15 -4.77
N PHE A 347 9.16 -18.30 -3.99
CA PHE A 347 10.50 -17.80 -4.31
C PHE A 347 11.58 -18.85 -4.03
N LEU A 348 12.65 -18.82 -4.85
CA LEU A 348 13.94 -19.44 -4.53
C LEU A 348 14.95 -18.36 -4.21
N GLN A 349 15.60 -18.45 -3.05
CA GLN A 349 16.77 -17.63 -2.72
C GLN A 349 18.03 -18.44 -2.93
N LEU A 350 18.89 -17.98 -3.82
CA LEU A 350 20.17 -18.55 -4.16
C LEU A 350 21.28 -17.82 -3.39
N HIS A 351 21.85 -18.49 -2.39
CA HIS A 351 22.81 -17.89 -1.45
C HIS A 351 24.25 -18.40 -1.59
N GLY A 352 24.50 -19.16 -2.63
CA GLY A 352 25.82 -19.70 -3.02
C GLY A 352 26.41 -18.99 -4.24
N ASN A 353 27.14 -19.75 -5.05
CA ASN A 353 27.80 -19.28 -6.25
C ASN A 353 27.01 -19.58 -7.53
N GLU A 354 25.69 -19.69 -7.41
CA GLU A 354 24.82 -20.04 -8.55
C GLU A 354 24.97 -18.99 -9.68
N THR A 355 25.18 -19.48 -10.89
CA THR A 355 25.45 -18.65 -12.07
C THR A 355 24.18 -18.14 -12.74
N VAL A 356 24.32 -17.17 -13.64
CA VAL A 356 23.26 -16.72 -14.56
C VAL A 356 22.62 -17.91 -15.28
N GLN A 357 23.43 -18.85 -15.80
CA GLN A 357 22.93 -20.05 -16.48
C GLN A 357 22.06 -20.94 -15.58
N THR A 358 22.41 -21.05 -14.30
CA THR A 358 21.58 -21.76 -13.30
C THR A 358 20.21 -21.11 -13.18
N ILE A 359 20.16 -19.77 -13.09
CA ILE A 359 18.91 -19.01 -12.93
C ILE A 359 18.04 -19.13 -14.19
N GLU A 360 18.63 -19.00 -15.38
CA GLU A 360 17.89 -19.17 -16.64
C GLU A 360 17.28 -20.58 -16.76
N THR A 361 17.98 -21.59 -16.25
CA THR A 361 17.46 -22.97 -16.23
C THR A 361 16.31 -23.12 -15.24
N LEU A 362 16.44 -22.51 -14.05
CA LEU A 362 15.37 -22.51 -13.05
C LEU A 362 14.11 -21.79 -13.56
N HIS A 363 14.24 -20.66 -14.26
CA HIS A 363 13.10 -19.98 -14.88
C HIS A 363 12.34 -20.84 -15.89
N LYS A 364 13.07 -21.67 -16.68
CA LYS A 364 12.44 -22.59 -17.63
C LYS A 364 11.69 -23.73 -16.94
N LEU A 365 12.21 -24.24 -15.83
CA LEU A 365 11.64 -25.37 -15.09
C LEU A 365 10.55 -24.95 -14.09
N LEU A 366 10.65 -23.73 -13.58
CA LEU A 366 9.76 -23.15 -12.57
C LEU A 366 9.28 -21.73 -12.98
N PRO A 367 8.49 -21.60 -14.05
CA PRO A 367 8.14 -20.28 -14.60
C PRO A 367 7.29 -19.42 -13.64
N GLN A 368 6.67 -20.01 -12.62
CA GLN A 368 5.85 -19.31 -11.64
C GLN A 368 6.62 -18.90 -10.36
N VAL A 369 7.84 -19.43 -10.18
CA VAL A 369 8.66 -19.19 -9.00
C VAL A 369 9.66 -18.06 -9.28
N LYS A 370 9.66 -17.05 -8.43
CA LYS A 370 10.56 -15.90 -8.58
C LYS A 370 11.91 -16.16 -7.92
N ILE A 371 12.96 -15.50 -8.39
CA ILE A 371 14.32 -15.69 -7.88
C ILE A 371 14.78 -14.49 -7.04
N ILE A 372 15.40 -14.79 -5.91
CA ILE A 372 16.16 -13.86 -5.09
C ILE A 372 17.62 -14.29 -5.12
N LYS A 373 18.54 -13.40 -5.50
CA LYS A 373 19.97 -13.70 -5.44
C LYS A 373 20.64 -12.98 -4.28
N ALA A 374 21.29 -13.73 -3.40
CA ALA A 374 22.08 -13.17 -2.33
C ALA A 374 23.54 -12.99 -2.72
N PHE A 375 24.13 -11.89 -2.32
CA PHE A 375 25.53 -11.54 -2.52
C PHE A 375 26.22 -11.29 -1.19
N ASN A 376 27.37 -11.93 -1.00
CA ASN A 376 28.26 -11.68 0.12
C ASN A 376 29.11 -10.44 -0.21
N ILE A 377 28.96 -9.36 0.56
CA ILE A 377 29.64 -8.10 0.30
C ILE A 377 30.89 -7.98 1.17
N GLU A 378 32.05 -7.97 0.52
CA GLU A 378 33.37 -7.70 1.12
C GLU A 378 33.91 -6.32 0.70
N GLY A 379 33.57 -5.89 -0.52
CA GLY A 379 34.04 -4.61 -1.05
C GLY A 379 33.25 -4.10 -2.25
N PRO A 380 33.65 -2.94 -2.81
CA PRO A 380 32.90 -2.27 -3.89
C PRO A 380 32.67 -3.11 -5.15
N LYS A 381 33.61 -3.99 -5.49
CA LYS A 381 33.49 -4.85 -6.67
C LYS A 381 32.35 -5.87 -6.61
N ASP A 382 31.88 -6.21 -5.40
CA ASP A 382 30.78 -7.17 -5.26
C ASP A 382 29.46 -6.57 -5.71
N PHE A 383 29.31 -5.25 -5.64
CA PHE A 383 28.11 -4.56 -6.15
C PHE A 383 28.03 -4.57 -7.69
N GLU A 384 29.16 -4.64 -8.38
CA GLU A 384 29.18 -4.69 -9.86
C GLU A 384 28.54 -5.98 -10.38
N LYS A 385 28.66 -7.08 -9.61
CA LYS A 385 28.08 -8.39 -9.96
C LYS A 385 26.55 -8.37 -10.04
N LEU A 386 25.86 -7.47 -9.33
CA LEU A 386 24.41 -7.39 -9.33
C LEU A 386 23.87 -7.14 -10.74
N HIS A 387 24.61 -6.38 -11.53
CA HIS A 387 24.21 -6.02 -12.89
C HIS A 387 23.96 -7.23 -13.79
N ASP A 388 24.78 -8.29 -13.67
CA ASP A 388 24.64 -9.50 -14.48
C ASP A 388 23.35 -10.27 -14.19
N TYR A 389 22.75 -10.05 -13.02
CA TYR A 389 21.54 -10.74 -12.52
C TYR A 389 20.28 -9.86 -12.54
N GLU A 390 20.39 -8.57 -12.87
CA GLU A 390 19.30 -7.58 -12.67
C GLU A 390 18.03 -7.92 -13.46
N ALA A 391 18.18 -8.47 -14.68
CA ALA A 391 17.05 -8.87 -15.53
C ALA A 391 16.42 -10.21 -15.11
N LEU A 392 17.15 -11.01 -14.32
CA LEU A 392 16.78 -12.39 -13.99
C LEU A 392 16.21 -12.54 -12.56
N CYS A 393 16.49 -11.60 -11.67
CA CYS A 393 16.09 -11.68 -10.28
C CYS A 393 15.03 -10.66 -9.92
N GLU A 394 14.06 -11.08 -9.12
CA GLU A 394 13.05 -10.18 -8.54
C GLU A 394 13.69 -9.28 -7.49
N TYR A 395 14.47 -9.87 -6.58
CA TYR A 395 15.15 -9.16 -5.51
C TYR A 395 16.60 -9.62 -5.35
N PHE A 396 17.38 -8.75 -4.71
CA PHE A 396 18.74 -9.04 -4.25
C PHE A 396 18.81 -8.94 -2.72
N ILE A 397 19.65 -9.77 -2.12
CA ILE A 397 20.01 -9.65 -0.71
C ILE A 397 21.50 -9.31 -0.62
N LEU A 398 21.81 -8.23 0.10
CA LEU A 398 23.18 -7.86 0.43
C LEU A 398 23.48 -8.37 1.84
N ASP A 399 24.33 -9.39 1.97
CA ASP A 399 24.68 -10.00 3.25
C ASP A 399 26.19 -9.88 3.54
N SER A 400 26.60 -10.18 4.76
CA SER A 400 28.01 -10.23 5.16
C SER A 400 28.70 -11.50 4.66
N LYS A 401 30.03 -11.51 4.67
CA LYS A 401 30.86 -12.68 4.31
C LYS A 401 30.51 -13.96 5.09
N SER A 402 29.95 -13.83 6.28
CA SER A 402 29.57 -14.96 7.13
C SER A 402 28.05 -14.98 7.32
N PRO A 403 27.28 -15.48 6.34
CA PRO A 403 25.82 -15.48 6.39
C PRO A 403 25.28 -16.16 7.66
N GLY A 404 24.29 -15.53 8.30
CA GLY A 404 23.66 -16.05 9.51
C GLY A 404 24.50 -16.00 10.78
N SER A 405 25.70 -15.39 10.77
CA SER A 405 26.53 -15.15 11.95
C SER A 405 26.00 -14.06 12.88
N GLY A 406 25.15 -13.17 12.36
CA GLY A 406 24.65 -11.99 13.07
C GLY A 406 25.61 -10.79 13.01
N THR A 407 26.62 -10.84 12.13
CA THR A 407 27.53 -9.72 11.85
C THR A 407 27.08 -8.96 10.61
N SER A 408 27.15 -7.64 10.64
CA SER A 408 26.92 -6.78 9.47
C SER A 408 28.22 -6.53 8.73
N PHE A 409 28.14 -6.32 7.41
CA PHE A 409 29.20 -5.65 6.67
C PHE A 409 29.09 -4.13 6.88
N ASP A 410 30.12 -3.42 6.46
CA ASP A 410 30.10 -1.94 6.54
C ASP A 410 29.14 -1.35 5.49
N TRP A 411 27.92 -1.00 5.92
CA TRP A 411 26.90 -0.42 5.07
C TRP A 411 27.30 0.93 4.45
N GLY A 412 28.27 1.64 5.04
CA GLY A 412 28.83 2.87 4.46
C GLY A 412 29.57 2.66 3.14
N LYS A 413 29.86 1.40 2.77
CA LYS A 413 30.47 1.05 1.47
C LYS A 413 29.46 0.84 0.35
N ILE A 414 28.15 0.89 0.63
CA ILE A 414 27.11 0.73 -0.37
C ILE A 414 27.15 1.95 -1.31
N PRO A 415 27.25 1.73 -2.64
CA PRO A 415 27.28 2.83 -3.60
C PRO A 415 25.98 3.66 -3.54
N ALA A 416 26.10 4.99 -3.58
CA ALA A 416 24.94 5.89 -3.51
C ALA A 416 23.98 5.76 -4.70
N ASN A 417 24.47 5.27 -5.84
CA ASN A 417 23.72 5.10 -7.09
C ASN A 417 23.16 3.68 -7.28
N ILE A 418 23.21 2.81 -6.26
CA ILE A 418 22.65 1.47 -6.35
C ILE A 418 21.13 1.52 -6.52
N ASN A 419 20.58 0.62 -7.33
CA ASN A 419 19.13 0.49 -7.47
C ASN A 419 18.52 -0.08 -6.19
N LYS A 420 17.87 0.76 -5.39
CA LYS A 420 17.30 0.40 -4.08
C LYS A 420 15.98 -0.38 -4.20
N ASP A 421 15.32 -0.33 -5.35
CA ASP A 421 13.97 -0.89 -5.53
C ASP A 421 13.94 -2.42 -5.67
N LYS A 422 15.11 -3.06 -5.71
CA LYS A 422 15.25 -4.52 -5.76
C LYS A 422 16.04 -5.11 -4.60
N ILE A 423 16.48 -4.30 -3.63
CA ILE A 423 17.43 -4.74 -2.61
C ILE A 423 16.78 -4.90 -1.25
N LEU A 424 16.97 -6.06 -0.65
CA LEU A 424 16.74 -6.34 0.76
C LEU A 424 18.07 -6.25 1.50
N LEU A 425 18.19 -5.31 2.43
CA LEU A 425 19.40 -5.20 3.25
C LEU A 425 19.42 -6.30 4.30
N SER A 426 20.54 -7.00 4.42
CA SER A 426 20.78 -8.07 5.39
C SER A 426 22.07 -7.83 6.19
N GLY A 427 22.44 -8.79 7.02
CA GLY A 427 23.67 -8.76 7.81
C GLY A 427 23.45 -8.29 9.23
N GLY A 428 22.98 -9.17 10.11
CA GLY A 428 22.92 -8.95 11.56
C GLY A 428 21.99 -7.82 12.00
N ILE A 429 20.89 -7.59 11.26
CA ILE A 429 19.89 -6.58 11.61
C ILE A 429 19.07 -7.06 12.81
N GLY A 430 19.00 -6.23 13.85
CA GLY A 430 18.28 -6.46 15.08
C GLY A 430 17.76 -5.16 15.70
N LEU A 431 17.24 -5.23 16.92
CA LEU A 431 16.68 -4.07 17.63
C LEU A 431 17.71 -2.95 17.87
N ASP A 432 18.98 -3.29 17.89
CA ASP A 432 20.13 -2.40 18.15
C ASP A 432 20.54 -1.56 16.92
N ASN A 433 20.12 -1.93 15.70
CA ASN A 433 20.58 -1.26 14.48
C ASN A 433 19.54 -1.16 13.37
N VAL A 434 18.30 -1.59 13.60
CA VAL A 434 17.24 -1.56 12.57
C VAL A 434 16.93 -0.14 12.10
N GLU A 435 16.88 0.86 12.98
CA GLU A 435 16.66 2.26 12.61
C GLU A 435 17.73 2.75 11.63
N LYS A 436 19.01 2.42 11.91
CA LYS A 436 20.12 2.73 11.00
C LYS A 436 19.99 2.00 9.66
N ALA A 437 19.48 0.74 9.64
CA ALA A 437 19.26 0.01 8.42
C ALA A 437 18.16 0.66 7.55
N LEU A 438 17.12 1.20 8.18
CA LEU A 438 16.01 1.90 7.50
C LEU A 438 16.45 3.23 6.87
N GLU A 439 17.48 3.92 7.41
CA GLU A 439 18.02 5.15 6.82
C GLU A 439 18.55 4.97 5.38
N TYR A 440 18.88 3.75 4.99
CA TYR A 440 19.33 3.43 3.63
C TYR A 440 18.20 3.42 2.61
N GLU A 441 16.94 3.40 3.05
CA GLU A 441 15.72 3.47 2.21
C GLU A 441 15.70 2.37 1.12
N PHE A 442 16.14 1.15 1.45
CA PHE A 442 15.95 -0.02 0.60
C PHE A 442 14.51 -0.49 0.61
N ILE A 443 14.11 -1.29 -0.40
CA ILE A 443 12.73 -1.79 -0.52
C ILE A 443 12.30 -2.65 0.70
N GLY A 444 13.27 -3.21 1.45
CA GLY A 444 13.00 -3.97 2.65
C GLY A 444 14.27 -4.51 3.33
N LEU A 445 14.06 -5.27 4.38
CA LEU A 445 15.09 -5.87 5.19
C LEU A 445 14.99 -7.40 5.17
N ASP A 446 16.13 -8.13 5.20
CA ASP A 446 16.20 -9.58 5.45
C ASP A 446 16.67 -9.84 6.87
N LEU A 447 15.75 -10.25 7.73
CA LEU A 447 15.94 -10.44 9.17
C LEU A 447 16.14 -11.92 9.50
N ASN A 448 17.11 -12.27 10.35
CA ASN A 448 17.36 -13.67 10.69
C ASN A 448 17.82 -13.85 12.15
N SER A 449 19.12 -14.00 12.38
CA SER A 449 19.74 -14.49 13.65
C SER A 449 19.45 -13.64 14.87
N LYS A 450 19.34 -12.31 14.72
CA LYS A 450 19.05 -11.39 15.84
C LYS A 450 17.61 -11.51 16.37
N LEU A 451 16.72 -12.17 15.64
CA LEU A 451 15.35 -12.45 16.06
C LEU A 451 15.18 -13.83 16.74
N GLU A 452 16.26 -14.43 17.20
CA GLU A 452 16.23 -15.76 17.82
C GLU A 452 16.38 -15.71 19.34
N THR A 453 15.73 -16.64 20.04
CA THR A 453 15.99 -16.93 21.46
C THR A 453 17.23 -17.81 21.58
N VAL A 454 17.22 -18.92 20.85
CA VAL A 454 18.35 -19.82 20.64
C VAL A 454 18.49 -20.06 19.13
N LYS A 455 19.69 -20.49 18.72
CA LYS A 455 20.01 -20.67 17.30
C LYS A 455 19.00 -21.61 16.61
N GLY A 456 18.27 -21.08 15.60
CA GLY A 456 17.24 -21.80 14.87
C GLY A 456 15.81 -21.63 15.39
N ILE A 457 15.58 -20.96 16.51
CA ILE A 457 14.23 -20.71 17.07
C ILE A 457 13.96 -19.21 17.17
N LYS A 458 13.04 -18.72 16.38
CA LYS A 458 12.61 -17.32 16.37
C LYS A 458 11.85 -16.94 17.64
N ASP A 459 12.03 -15.72 18.09
CA ASP A 459 11.35 -15.10 19.21
C ASP A 459 10.24 -14.19 18.72
N ALA A 460 8.99 -14.54 18.99
CA ALA A 460 7.82 -13.77 18.58
C ALA A 460 7.86 -12.33 19.15
N ASN A 461 8.35 -12.12 20.37
CA ASN A 461 8.44 -10.81 20.98
C ASN A 461 9.50 -9.93 20.29
N LYS A 462 10.63 -10.52 19.86
CA LYS A 462 11.64 -9.78 19.08
C LYS A 462 11.10 -9.42 17.70
N ILE A 463 10.33 -10.35 17.05
CA ILE A 463 9.66 -10.07 15.79
C ILE A 463 8.70 -8.89 15.96
N ASN A 464 7.80 -8.94 16.95
CA ASN A 464 6.84 -7.87 17.21
C ASN A 464 7.53 -6.52 17.44
N LYS A 465 8.61 -6.50 18.25
CA LYS A 465 9.33 -5.26 18.56
C LYS A 465 10.03 -4.66 17.33
N ILE A 466 10.68 -5.49 16.52
CA ILE A 466 11.40 -4.96 15.34
C ILE A 466 10.43 -4.47 14.27
N PHE A 467 9.33 -5.18 14.05
CA PHE A 467 8.31 -4.75 13.08
C PHE A 467 7.57 -3.49 13.56
N ASN A 468 7.36 -3.32 14.87
CA ASN A 468 6.84 -2.07 15.40
C ASN A 468 7.76 -0.87 15.07
N ILE A 469 9.08 -1.05 15.12
CA ILE A 469 10.02 0.00 14.68
C ILE A 469 9.90 0.24 13.18
N ILE A 470 9.88 -0.83 12.36
CA ILE A 470 9.80 -0.74 10.90
C ILE A 470 8.51 -0.01 10.46
N HIS A 471 7.38 -0.33 11.08
CA HIS A 471 6.08 0.27 10.73
C HIS A 471 5.96 1.75 11.14
N ASN A 472 6.71 2.15 12.17
CA ASN A 472 6.69 3.51 12.70
C ASN A 472 7.76 4.43 12.09
N TYR A 473 8.70 3.87 11.34
CA TYR A 473 9.75 4.63 10.66
C TYR A 473 9.20 5.37 9.44
#